data_0bcb2f3af1c5a17a96819badfa2f2fa6
#
_entry.id   0bcb2f3af1c5a17a96819badfa2f2fa6
#
_cell.length_a   1.000
_cell.length_b   1.000
_cell.length_c   1.000
_cell.angle_alpha   90.00
_cell.angle_beta   90.00
_cell.angle_gamma   90.00
#
_symmetry.space_group_name_H-M   'P 1'
#
loop_
_entity.id
_entity.type
_entity.pdbx_description
1 polymer ?
#
loop_
_entity_poly.entity_id
_entity_poly.type
_entity_poly.pdbx_seq_one_letter_code
_entity_poly.pdbx_strand_id
1 'polypeptide(L)'
;MKSLRIILLALCVCLAACMEWDYGLEEEFNASSEGLFICNEGNFQYGNATLSYYDPHSKTVQNEIFYRANAMKLGDVAQSMVIRDSIGWVVVNNSHVIFAIDIHTFKEVGRITNLTSPRYIHFLSDEKAYVTQIWDNRIFIVNPKRYEITGYIDIPNMTMDPPIHDQLGRHTEHPPLIL
;
A
#
# COMPACT_ATOMS: atom_id res chain seq x y z
N MET A 1 5.51 47.38 -32.07
CA MET A 1 4.72 47.12 -30.86
C MET A 1 3.47 46.28 -31.10
N LYS A 2 2.71 46.44 -32.21
CA LYS A 2 1.52 45.64 -32.53
C LYS A 2 1.87 44.16 -32.86
N SER A 3 2.93 43.92 -33.62
CA SER A 3 3.39 42.56 -33.99
C SER A 3 3.87 41.76 -32.77
N LEU A 4 4.55 42.39 -31.81
CA LEU A 4 4.99 41.71 -30.58
C LEU A 4 3.81 41.25 -29.70
N ARG A 5 2.73 42.05 -29.63
CA ARG A 5 1.51 41.70 -28.90
C ARG A 5 0.77 40.52 -29.57
N ILE A 6 0.76 40.45 -30.89
CA ILE A 6 0.14 39.35 -31.64
C ILE A 6 0.91 38.06 -31.41
N ILE A 7 2.25 38.11 -31.42
CA ILE A 7 3.10 36.93 -31.15
C ILE A 7 2.92 36.46 -29.71
N LEU A 8 2.81 37.35 -28.75
CA LEU A 8 2.58 37.00 -27.34
C LEU A 8 1.21 36.37 -27.13
N LEU A 9 0.17 36.88 -27.82
CA LEU A 9 -1.16 36.32 -27.77
C LEU A 9 -1.22 34.92 -28.42
N ALA A 10 -0.55 34.70 -29.54
CA ALA A 10 -0.46 33.42 -30.20
C ALA A 10 0.28 32.39 -29.32
N LEU A 11 1.36 32.82 -28.63
CA LEU A 11 2.09 31.95 -27.70
C LEU A 11 1.24 31.52 -26.51
N CYS A 12 0.42 32.45 -25.93
CA CYS A 12 -0.53 32.10 -24.86
C CYS A 12 -1.60 31.10 -25.31
N VAL A 13 -2.11 31.22 -26.54
CA VAL A 13 -3.11 30.27 -27.08
C VAL A 13 -2.48 28.88 -27.30
N CYS A 14 -1.22 28.81 -27.79
CA CYS A 14 -0.53 27.54 -27.95
C CYS A 14 -0.23 26.84 -26.61
N LEU A 15 0.06 27.59 -25.54
CA LEU A 15 0.27 27.03 -24.21
C LEU A 15 -1.03 26.52 -23.58
N ALA A 16 -2.16 27.11 -23.87
CA ALA A 16 -3.46 26.66 -23.41
C ALA A 16 -3.95 25.37 -24.14
N ALA A 17 -3.53 25.16 -25.40
CA ALA A 17 -3.92 23.99 -26.17
C ALA A 17 -3.22 22.68 -25.76
N CYS A 18 -2.16 22.75 -24.90
CA CYS A 18 -1.48 21.56 -24.37
C CYS A 18 -1.99 21.13 -22.99
N MET A 19 -3.00 21.81 -22.42
CA MET A 19 -3.74 21.27 -21.29
C MET A 19 -4.86 20.37 -21.83
N GLU A 20 -4.54 19.11 -22.09
CA GLU A 20 -5.57 18.07 -22.04
C GLU A 20 -6.11 18.11 -20.60
N TRP A 21 -7.26 18.73 -20.43
CA TRP A 21 -8.09 18.48 -19.27
C TRP A 21 -8.63 17.06 -19.49
N ASP A 22 -7.86 16.09 -19.02
CA ASP A 22 -8.42 14.80 -18.73
C ASP A 22 -9.47 15.04 -17.64
N TYR A 23 -10.71 15.26 -18.08
CA TYR A 23 -11.86 15.02 -17.24
C TYR A 23 -11.88 13.51 -17.04
N GLY A 24 -10.96 13.05 -16.19
CA GLY A 24 -10.89 11.64 -15.81
C GLY A 24 -12.30 11.25 -15.45
N LEU A 25 -12.91 10.47 -16.33
CA LEU A 25 -14.08 9.68 -15.98
C LEU A 25 -13.63 9.02 -14.69
N GLU A 26 -14.27 9.33 -13.54
CA GLU A 26 -14.00 8.61 -12.32
C GLU A 26 -14.15 7.14 -12.71
N GLU A 27 -13.04 6.42 -12.75
CA GLU A 27 -13.10 4.99 -13.06
C GLU A 27 -13.99 4.38 -11.99
N GLU A 28 -15.17 3.96 -12.42
CA GLU A 28 -16.11 3.30 -11.52
C GLU A 28 -15.55 1.91 -11.26
N PHE A 29 -14.89 1.77 -10.09
CA PHE A 29 -14.38 0.49 -9.63
C PHE A 29 -15.56 -0.34 -9.13
N ASN A 30 -15.92 -1.38 -9.87
CA ASN A 30 -16.91 -2.35 -9.44
C ASN A 30 -16.21 -3.56 -8.82
N ALA A 31 -15.98 -3.51 -7.52
CA ALA A 31 -15.54 -4.69 -6.78
C ALA A 31 -16.76 -5.57 -6.48
N SER A 32 -16.75 -6.81 -6.99
CA SER A 32 -17.72 -7.82 -6.59
C SER A 32 -17.46 -8.29 -5.16
N SER A 33 -18.49 -8.79 -4.47
CA SER A 33 -18.34 -9.37 -3.11
C SER A 33 -17.49 -10.65 -3.06
N GLU A 34 -17.17 -11.23 -4.20
CA GLU A 34 -16.45 -12.50 -4.33
C GLU A 34 -15.05 -12.34 -4.94
N GLY A 35 -14.56 -11.11 -5.09
CA GLY A 35 -13.28 -10.82 -5.73
C GLY A 35 -12.06 -11.15 -4.86
N LEU A 36 -10.91 -11.24 -5.52
CA LEU A 36 -9.63 -11.52 -4.88
C LEU A 36 -8.69 -10.31 -5.02
N PHE A 37 -8.20 -9.82 -3.89
CA PHE A 37 -7.10 -8.86 -3.87
C PHE A 37 -5.75 -9.59 -3.97
N ILE A 38 -4.86 -9.05 -4.77
CA ILE A 38 -3.53 -9.60 -5.02
C ILE A 38 -2.51 -8.52 -4.67
N CYS A 39 -1.75 -8.77 -3.59
CA CYS A 39 -0.61 -7.93 -3.25
C CYS A 39 0.56 -8.30 -4.16
N ASN A 40 0.96 -7.37 -5.01
CA ASN A 40 2.17 -7.51 -5.82
C ASN A 40 3.31 -6.85 -5.04
N GLU A 41 4.17 -7.67 -4.46
CA GLU A 41 5.22 -7.21 -3.55
C GLU A 41 6.16 -6.17 -4.20
N GLY A 42 6.44 -6.35 -5.48
CA GLY A 42 7.43 -5.53 -6.18
C GLY A 42 8.87 -5.96 -5.82
N ASN A 43 9.82 -5.15 -6.23
CA ASN A 43 11.24 -5.35 -5.93
C ASN A 43 11.65 -4.46 -4.76
N PHE A 44 12.36 -5.03 -3.80
CA PHE A 44 12.88 -4.30 -2.64
C PHE A 44 13.70 -3.07 -3.06
N GLN A 45 13.40 -1.92 -2.48
CA GLN A 45 13.99 -0.59 -2.76
C GLN A 45 13.59 0.06 -4.10
N TYR A 46 12.65 -0.52 -4.86
CA TYR A 46 12.21 0.07 -6.13
C TYR A 46 10.92 0.89 -6.01
N GLY A 47 10.21 0.77 -4.90
CA GLY A 47 8.93 1.49 -4.69
C GLY A 47 7.88 1.17 -5.75
N ASN A 48 7.86 -0.07 -6.23
CA ASN A 48 7.01 -0.54 -7.32
C ASN A 48 6.00 -1.61 -6.89
N ALA A 49 5.72 -1.71 -5.59
CA ALA A 49 4.64 -2.54 -5.10
C ALA A 49 3.28 -2.02 -5.62
N THR A 50 2.39 -2.95 -5.94
CA THR A 50 1.06 -2.62 -6.44
C THR A 50 0.00 -3.51 -5.81
N LEU A 51 -1.27 -3.13 -5.96
CA LEU A 51 -2.42 -3.93 -5.60
C LEU A 51 -3.25 -4.19 -6.85
N SER A 52 -3.60 -5.46 -7.09
CA SER A 52 -4.49 -5.86 -8.16
C SER A 52 -5.76 -6.47 -7.60
N TYR A 53 -6.83 -6.46 -8.38
CA TYR A 53 -8.11 -7.05 -8.03
C TYR A 53 -8.57 -7.97 -9.16
N TYR A 54 -8.90 -9.22 -8.83
CA TYR A 54 -9.48 -10.19 -9.74
C TYR A 54 -10.98 -10.34 -9.47
N ASP A 55 -11.79 -10.15 -10.50
CA ASP A 55 -13.22 -10.41 -10.46
C ASP A 55 -13.50 -11.79 -11.08
N PRO A 56 -14.02 -12.76 -10.30
CA PRO A 56 -14.30 -14.10 -10.79
C PRO A 56 -15.50 -14.17 -11.72
N HIS A 57 -16.44 -13.22 -11.68
CA HIS A 57 -17.60 -13.20 -12.54
C HIS A 57 -17.23 -12.80 -13.98
N SER A 58 -16.54 -11.67 -14.12
CA SER A 58 -16.05 -11.19 -15.42
C SER A 58 -14.76 -11.89 -15.87
N LYS A 59 -14.07 -12.59 -14.96
CA LYS A 59 -12.75 -13.21 -15.15
C LYS A 59 -11.68 -12.21 -15.59
N THR A 60 -11.78 -10.98 -15.08
CA THR A 60 -10.86 -9.90 -15.41
C THR A 60 -9.98 -9.55 -14.21
N VAL A 61 -8.77 -9.06 -14.52
CA VAL A 61 -7.84 -8.52 -13.52
C VAL A 61 -7.72 -7.01 -13.73
N GLN A 62 -7.96 -6.26 -12.67
CA GLN A 62 -7.68 -4.83 -12.63
C GLN A 62 -6.34 -4.62 -11.93
N ASN A 63 -5.35 -4.10 -12.63
CA ASN A 63 -4.02 -3.83 -12.07
C ASN A 63 -3.94 -2.41 -11.52
N GLU A 64 -2.99 -2.21 -10.58
CA GLU A 64 -2.66 -0.90 -10.00
C GLU A 64 -3.86 -0.16 -9.39
N ILE A 65 -4.82 -0.92 -8.84
CA ILE A 65 -6.09 -0.36 -8.33
C ILE A 65 -5.89 0.73 -7.27
N PHE A 66 -4.87 0.60 -6.43
CA PHE A 66 -4.56 1.64 -5.44
C PHE A 66 -4.07 2.93 -6.12
N TYR A 67 -3.15 2.84 -7.10
CA TYR A 67 -2.65 4.00 -7.81
C TYR A 67 -3.75 4.71 -8.59
N ARG A 68 -4.56 3.95 -9.30
CA ARG A 68 -5.67 4.47 -10.11
C ARG A 68 -6.73 5.18 -9.27
N ALA A 69 -7.04 4.64 -8.07
CA ALA A 69 -8.03 5.24 -7.17
C ALA A 69 -7.50 6.47 -6.40
N ASN A 70 -6.18 6.55 -6.15
CA ASN A 70 -5.62 7.54 -5.23
C ASN A 70 -4.59 8.48 -5.87
N ALA A 71 -4.23 8.30 -7.14
CA ALA A 71 -3.16 9.02 -7.84
C ALA A 71 -1.82 9.02 -7.07
N MET A 72 -1.58 7.96 -6.28
CA MET A 72 -0.43 7.80 -5.40
C MET A 72 0.07 6.36 -5.44
N LYS A 73 1.40 6.17 -5.47
CA LYS A 73 2.00 4.83 -5.41
C LYS A 73 1.72 4.16 -4.06
N LEU A 74 1.52 2.84 -4.09
CA LEU A 74 1.37 2.04 -2.88
C LEU A 74 2.66 2.05 -2.03
N GLY A 75 3.81 1.97 -2.69
CA GLY A 75 5.11 2.05 -2.03
C GLY A 75 6.04 0.88 -2.35
N ASP A 76 6.77 0.44 -1.35
CA ASP A 76 7.81 -0.59 -1.49
C ASP A 76 7.48 -1.79 -0.60
N VAL A 77 7.41 -2.95 -1.22
CA VAL A 77 7.11 -4.26 -0.59
C VAL A 77 5.71 -4.34 0.03
N ALA A 78 4.67 -4.58 -0.81
CA ALA A 78 3.32 -4.91 -0.36
C ALA A 78 3.29 -6.33 0.22
N GLN A 79 3.45 -6.46 1.53
CA GLN A 79 3.70 -7.71 2.23
C GLN A 79 2.44 -8.56 2.44
N SER A 80 1.36 -7.94 2.85
CA SER A 80 0.11 -8.63 3.19
C SER A 80 -1.09 -7.71 3.14
N MET A 81 -2.27 -8.31 3.11
CA MET A 81 -3.54 -7.58 3.22
C MET A 81 -4.51 -8.39 4.09
N VAL A 82 -5.25 -7.71 4.94
CA VAL A 82 -6.35 -8.27 5.73
C VAL A 82 -7.60 -7.45 5.45
N ILE A 83 -8.70 -8.11 5.14
CA ILE A 83 -10.00 -7.47 4.98
C ILE A 83 -10.79 -7.63 6.28
N ARG A 84 -11.29 -6.51 6.80
CA ARG A 84 -12.20 -6.47 7.94
C ARG A 84 -13.35 -5.53 7.61
N ASP A 85 -14.56 -6.07 7.61
CA ASP A 85 -15.76 -5.37 7.15
C ASP A 85 -15.57 -4.87 5.70
N SER A 86 -15.70 -3.57 5.46
CA SER A 86 -15.48 -2.95 4.14
C SER A 86 -14.08 -2.32 4.01
N ILE A 87 -13.16 -2.60 4.91
CA ILE A 87 -11.82 -2.02 4.90
C ILE A 87 -10.76 -3.09 4.62
N GLY A 88 -9.96 -2.84 3.60
CA GLY A 88 -8.74 -3.59 3.30
C GLY A 88 -7.52 -2.93 3.93
N TRP A 89 -6.81 -3.65 4.79
CA TRP A 89 -5.61 -3.18 5.47
C TRP A 89 -4.38 -3.72 4.75
N VAL A 90 -3.73 -2.88 3.97
CA VAL A 90 -2.57 -3.24 3.13
C VAL A 90 -1.29 -2.90 3.87
N VAL A 91 -0.53 -3.92 4.23
CA VAL A 91 0.75 -3.76 4.91
C VAL A 91 1.85 -3.56 3.87
N VAL A 92 2.50 -2.40 3.90
CA VAL A 92 3.61 -2.05 2.99
C VAL A 92 4.91 -1.95 3.79
N ASN A 93 5.64 -3.05 3.75
CA ASN A 93 6.75 -3.34 4.66
C ASN A 93 7.85 -2.28 4.62
N ASN A 94 8.48 -2.06 3.47
CA ASN A 94 9.63 -1.15 3.35
C ASN A 94 9.22 0.32 3.20
N SER A 95 7.92 0.60 3.12
CA SER A 95 7.37 1.97 3.24
C SER A 95 6.91 2.30 4.66
N HIS A 96 7.06 1.37 5.61
CA HIS A 96 6.78 1.57 7.03
C HIS A 96 5.35 2.04 7.33
N VAL A 97 4.39 1.56 6.54
CA VAL A 97 3.00 2.01 6.58
C VAL A 97 2.02 0.85 6.43
N ILE A 98 0.84 1.00 7.00
CA ILE A 98 -0.33 0.18 6.71
C ILE A 98 -1.42 1.12 6.19
N PHE A 99 -1.86 0.92 4.94
CA PHE A 99 -2.99 1.65 4.37
C PHE A 99 -4.30 0.96 4.73
N ALA A 100 -5.30 1.75 5.07
CA ALA A 100 -6.69 1.34 5.15
C ALA A 100 -7.41 1.85 3.89
N ILE A 101 -7.94 0.95 3.09
CA ILE A 101 -8.65 1.26 1.84
C ILE A 101 -10.09 0.74 1.91
N ASP A 102 -11.02 1.47 1.34
CA ASP A 102 -12.36 0.96 1.08
C ASP A 102 -12.29 -0.11 -0.03
N ILE A 103 -12.81 -1.31 0.23
CA ILE A 103 -12.68 -2.44 -0.69
C ILE A 103 -13.53 -2.33 -1.95
N HIS A 104 -14.49 -1.40 -2.01
CA HIS A 104 -15.37 -1.19 -3.15
C HIS A 104 -14.83 -0.11 -4.08
N THR A 105 -14.27 0.96 -3.52
CA THR A 105 -13.77 2.12 -4.29
C THR A 105 -12.25 2.13 -4.42
N PHE A 106 -11.55 1.28 -3.67
CA PHE A 106 -10.08 1.20 -3.54
C PHE A 106 -9.43 2.50 -3.04
N LYS A 107 -10.26 3.47 -2.64
CA LYS A 107 -9.79 4.74 -2.08
C LYS A 107 -9.24 4.54 -0.67
N GLU A 108 -8.14 5.23 -0.39
CA GLU A 108 -7.61 5.31 0.97
C GLU A 108 -8.58 6.03 1.88
N VAL A 109 -8.87 5.43 3.04
CA VAL A 109 -9.68 6.02 4.11
C VAL A 109 -8.85 6.36 5.33
N GLY A 110 -7.61 5.89 5.42
CA GLY A 110 -6.66 6.20 6.47
C GLY A 110 -5.38 5.38 6.37
N ARG A 111 -4.41 5.67 7.23
CA ARG A 111 -3.16 4.93 7.31
C ARG A 111 -2.53 4.96 8.69
N ILE A 112 -1.82 3.89 9.04
CA ILE A 112 -0.97 3.83 10.24
C ILE A 112 0.46 4.02 9.77
N THR A 113 1.15 5.01 10.32
CA THR A 113 2.55 5.36 10.00
C THR A 113 3.46 5.15 11.21
N ASN A 114 4.76 5.46 11.05
CA ASN A 114 5.77 5.31 12.10
C ASN A 114 5.95 3.87 12.57
N LEU A 115 5.71 2.91 11.69
CA LEU A 115 6.01 1.50 11.89
C LEU A 115 7.47 1.22 11.49
N THR A 116 8.02 0.08 11.95
CA THR A 116 9.37 -0.36 11.59
C THR A 116 9.28 -1.64 10.78
N SER A 117 9.19 -1.57 9.47
CA SER A 117 9.04 -2.74 8.57
C SER A 117 7.91 -3.70 9.00
N PRO A 118 6.64 -3.26 8.98
CA PRO A 118 5.50 -4.07 9.38
C PRO A 118 5.32 -5.30 8.49
N ARG A 119 4.84 -6.42 9.07
CA ARG A 119 4.62 -7.69 8.36
C ARG A 119 3.15 -8.08 8.31
N TYR A 120 2.51 -8.09 9.45
CA TYR A 120 1.11 -8.52 9.58
C TYR A 120 0.38 -7.66 10.60
N ILE A 121 -0.91 -7.45 10.37
CA ILE A 121 -1.83 -6.85 11.32
C ILE A 121 -2.86 -7.89 11.77
N HIS A 122 -3.06 -8.03 13.06
CA HIS A 122 -4.05 -8.93 13.66
C HIS A 122 -5.02 -8.16 14.55
N PHE A 123 -6.29 -8.22 14.22
CA PHE A 123 -7.35 -7.48 14.91
C PHE A 123 -7.89 -8.26 16.10
N LEU A 124 -7.98 -7.60 17.25
CA LEU A 124 -8.65 -8.09 18.45
C LEU A 124 -10.03 -7.47 18.61
N SER A 125 -10.18 -6.21 18.21
CA SER A 125 -11.42 -5.45 18.23
C SER A 125 -11.33 -4.32 17.21
N ASP A 126 -12.37 -3.49 17.12
CA ASP A 126 -12.36 -2.29 16.24
C ASP A 126 -11.36 -1.23 16.72
N GLU A 127 -11.00 -1.25 17.99
CA GLU A 127 -10.10 -0.26 18.59
C GLU A 127 -8.72 -0.80 18.96
N LYS A 128 -8.49 -2.09 18.71
CA LYS A 128 -7.23 -2.74 19.06
C LYS A 128 -6.81 -3.78 18.05
N ALA A 129 -5.60 -3.61 17.53
CA ALA A 129 -4.93 -4.61 16.72
C ALA A 129 -3.44 -4.69 17.08
N TYR A 130 -2.82 -5.80 16.73
CA TYR A 130 -1.38 -6.02 16.87
C TYR A 130 -0.71 -5.98 15.51
N VAL A 131 0.47 -5.35 15.44
CA VAL A 131 1.30 -5.31 14.24
C VAL A 131 2.66 -5.91 14.55
N THR A 132 2.98 -7.00 13.83
CA THR A 132 4.32 -7.61 13.89
C THR A 132 5.26 -6.88 12.94
N GLN A 133 6.53 -6.86 13.26
CA GLN A 133 7.57 -6.14 12.53
C GLN A 133 8.82 -7.01 12.37
N ILE A 134 9.63 -6.73 11.35
CA ILE A 134 10.82 -7.54 11.06
C ILE A 134 12.09 -7.00 11.73
N TRP A 135 12.22 -5.68 11.85
CA TRP A 135 13.41 -5.02 12.38
C TRP A 135 13.17 -4.35 13.74
N ASP A 136 12.27 -4.93 14.54
CA ASP A 136 11.92 -4.42 15.88
C ASP A 136 11.54 -5.59 16.78
N ASN A 137 12.06 -5.60 18.01
CA ASN A 137 11.74 -6.63 19.02
C ASN A 137 10.40 -6.35 19.72
N ARG A 138 9.56 -5.52 19.14
CA ARG A 138 8.26 -5.13 19.70
C ARG A 138 7.12 -5.52 18.77
N ILE A 139 6.04 -5.97 19.36
CA ILE A 139 4.74 -6.02 18.69
C ILE A 139 4.05 -4.69 18.98
N PHE A 140 3.69 -3.94 17.95
CA PHE A 140 2.99 -2.68 18.15
C PHE A 140 1.51 -2.91 18.38
N ILE A 141 0.95 -2.16 19.33
CA ILE A 141 -0.49 -2.08 19.60
C ILE A 141 -0.99 -0.84 18.88
N VAL A 142 -1.98 -1.02 18.01
CA VAL A 142 -2.54 0.07 17.22
C VAL A 142 -4.03 0.20 17.47
N ASN A 143 -4.56 1.41 17.30
CA ASN A 143 -6.00 1.66 17.26
C ASN A 143 -6.43 1.84 15.80
N PRO A 144 -7.15 0.87 15.21
CA PRO A 144 -7.56 0.95 13.81
C PRO A 144 -8.52 2.11 13.50
N LYS A 145 -9.40 2.49 14.43
CA LYS A 145 -10.34 3.61 14.23
C LYS A 145 -9.64 4.98 14.17
N ARG A 146 -8.50 5.11 14.85
CA ARG A 146 -7.75 6.37 14.92
C ARG A 146 -6.48 6.35 14.07
N TYR A 147 -6.16 5.22 13.45
CA TYR A 147 -4.96 5.02 12.63
C TYR A 147 -3.66 5.35 13.38
N GLU A 148 -3.57 5.03 14.65
CA GLU A 148 -2.45 5.41 15.50
C GLU A 148 -1.86 4.24 16.29
N ILE A 149 -0.58 4.33 16.64
CA ILE A 149 0.09 3.44 17.56
C ILE A 149 -0.28 3.87 18.98
N THR A 150 -0.78 2.95 19.80
CA THR A 150 -1.20 3.20 21.18
C THR A 150 -0.26 2.60 22.22
N GLY A 151 0.67 1.74 21.79
CA GLY A 151 1.64 1.09 22.67
C GLY A 151 2.40 -0.01 21.97
N TYR A 152 3.13 -0.78 22.74
CA TYR A 152 3.90 -1.93 22.26
C TYR A 152 4.05 -3.00 23.34
N ILE A 153 4.37 -4.21 22.91
CA ILE A 153 4.76 -5.34 23.75
C ILE A 153 6.20 -5.66 23.42
N ASP A 154 7.09 -5.54 24.42
CA ASP A 154 8.48 -5.96 24.26
C ASP A 154 8.57 -7.49 24.19
N ILE A 155 9.36 -8.01 23.24
CA ILE A 155 9.68 -9.42 23.13
C ILE A 155 11.14 -9.59 23.52
N PRO A 156 11.43 -9.84 24.80
CA PRO A 156 12.80 -10.02 25.26
C PRO A 156 13.40 -11.28 24.61
N ASN A 157 14.65 -11.20 24.23
CA ASN A 157 15.44 -12.29 23.66
C ASN A 157 15.06 -12.74 22.22
N MET A 158 14.34 -11.94 21.44
CA MET A 158 14.41 -12.13 19.99
C MET A 158 15.82 -11.74 19.54
N THR A 159 16.69 -12.73 19.44
CA THR A 159 17.90 -12.57 18.66
C THR A 159 17.46 -12.46 17.22
N MET A 160 17.55 -11.27 16.66
CA MET A 160 17.51 -11.10 15.21
C MET A 160 18.82 -11.72 14.71
N ASP A 161 18.80 -13.01 14.43
CA ASP A 161 19.90 -13.60 13.69
C ASP A 161 19.99 -12.83 12.37
N PRO A 162 21.13 -12.24 12.04
CA PRO A 162 21.31 -11.66 10.72
C PRO A 162 20.95 -12.74 9.70
N PRO A 163 20.37 -12.40 8.55
CA PRO A 163 20.05 -13.39 7.54
C PRO A 163 21.29 -14.23 7.30
N ILE A 164 21.18 -15.54 7.56
CA ILE A 164 22.28 -16.46 7.35
C ILE A 164 22.46 -16.54 5.85
N HIS A 165 23.43 -15.76 5.36
CA HIS A 165 23.97 -16.01 4.04
C HIS A 165 24.85 -17.26 4.15
N ASP A 166 24.56 -18.28 3.35
CA ASP A 166 25.53 -19.36 3.19
C ASP A 166 26.86 -18.78 2.70
N GLN A 167 27.92 -19.53 2.81
CA GLN A 167 29.26 -19.08 2.40
C GLN A 167 29.35 -18.69 0.90
N LEU A 168 28.27 -18.86 0.14
CA LEU A 168 28.11 -18.50 -1.26
C LEU A 168 27.18 -17.29 -1.47
N GLY A 169 26.71 -16.62 -0.39
CA GLY A 169 25.85 -15.44 -0.45
C GLY A 169 24.38 -15.72 -0.84
N ARG A 170 23.92 -16.98 -0.77
CA ARG A 170 22.54 -17.35 -1.06
C ARG A 170 21.67 -17.21 0.18
N HIS A 171 20.46 -16.65 0.00
CA HIS A 171 19.42 -16.65 1.03
C HIS A 171 19.04 -18.11 1.38
N THR A 172 19.25 -18.51 2.62
CA THR A 172 18.65 -19.72 3.15
C THR A 172 17.27 -19.37 3.71
N GLU A 173 16.24 -19.99 3.20
CA GLU A 173 14.88 -19.81 3.71
C GLU A 173 14.83 -20.27 5.18
N HIS A 174 14.37 -19.39 6.06
CA HIS A 174 14.05 -19.78 7.43
C HIS A 174 12.83 -20.72 7.41
N PRO A 175 12.83 -21.79 8.21
CA PRO A 175 11.63 -22.60 8.37
C PRO A 175 10.49 -21.70 8.89
N PRO A 176 9.25 -21.91 8.44
CA PRO A 176 8.11 -21.11 8.87
C PRO A 176 7.99 -21.21 10.40
N LEU A 177 7.91 -20.04 11.06
CA LEU A 177 7.49 -19.98 12.46
C LEU A 177 6.06 -20.52 12.54
N ILE A 178 5.91 -21.73 13.08
CA ILE A 178 4.60 -22.27 13.43
C ILE A 178 4.17 -21.57 14.71
N LEU A 179 3.15 -20.73 14.62
CA LEU A 179 2.39 -20.20 15.76
C LEU A 179 1.28 -21.19 16.11
#